data_20088deaa7b24834596a1f9ad54617f0
#
_entry.id   20088deaa7b24834596a1f9ad54617f0
#
_cell.length_a   1.000
_cell.length_b   1.000
_cell.length_c   1.000
_cell.angle_alpha   90.00
_cell.angle_beta   90.00
_cell.angle_gamma   90.00
#
_symmetry.space_group_name_H-M   'P 1'
#
loop_
_entity.id
_entity.type
_entity.pdbx_description
1 polymer ?
#
loop_
_entity_poly.entity_id
_entity_poly.type
_entity_poly.pdbx_seq_one_letter_code
_entity_poly.pdbx_strand_id
1 'polypeptide(L)'
;LFPYTTLFRSQIPPMYSALKKDGKALYDYARAGIEVEREARHIVIHALALEEIEPENNHRRLKATVTCSKGTYIRTLGEDIAIALGTCGHLSALRRIQTGPFVATECISIQELEALPEAEREMKQEGQLQTIPIKKLTR
;
A
#
# COMPACT_ATOMS: atom_id res chain seq x y z
N LEU A 1 -18.40 -8.42 -10.07
CA LEU A 1 -17.35 -8.38 -11.10
C LEU A 1 -17.45 -7.03 -11.80
N PHE A 2 -16.58 -6.10 -11.42
CA PHE A 2 -16.43 -4.87 -12.18
C PHE A 2 -15.46 -5.15 -13.34
N PRO A 3 -15.85 -4.88 -14.58
CA PRO A 3 -14.98 -5.09 -15.73
C PRO A 3 -13.80 -4.12 -15.65
N TYR A 4 -12.66 -4.56 -16.10
CA TYR A 4 -11.38 -3.87 -16.18
C TYR A 4 -11.52 -2.48 -16.82
N THR A 5 -11.75 -1.47 -16.01
CA THR A 5 -11.74 -0.08 -16.44
C THR A 5 -10.64 0.64 -15.70
N THR A 6 -9.66 1.10 -16.44
CA THR A 6 -8.68 2.04 -15.91
C THR A 6 -9.43 3.27 -15.40
N LEU A 7 -9.40 3.49 -14.10
CA LEU A 7 -10.07 4.63 -13.47
C LEU A 7 -9.04 5.70 -13.13
N PHE A 8 -9.24 6.87 -13.71
CA PHE A 8 -8.53 8.07 -13.28
C PHE A 8 -9.28 8.68 -12.11
N ARG A 9 -8.60 8.85 -10.99
CA ARG A 9 -9.19 9.41 -9.77
C ARG A 9 -8.26 10.46 -9.17
N SER A 10 -8.86 11.37 -8.43
CA SER A 10 -8.15 12.27 -7.53
C SER A 10 -8.31 11.77 -6.11
N GLN A 11 -7.23 11.71 -5.37
CA GLN A 11 -7.18 11.25 -4.00
C GLN A 11 -6.58 12.35 -3.11
N ILE A 12 -7.25 12.70 -2.03
CA ILE A 12 -6.68 13.56 -0.99
C ILE A 12 -5.84 12.68 -0.08
N PRO A 13 -4.52 12.92 0.04
CA PRO A 13 -3.67 12.13 0.91
C PRO A 13 -4.15 12.18 2.37
N PRO A 14 -4.08 11.06 3.11
CA PRO A 14 -4.47 11.07 4.51
C PRO A 14 -3.51 11.92 5.34
N MET A 15 -4.01 12.51 6.44
CA MET A 15 -3.17 13.27 7.39
C MET A 15 -2.03 12.42 7.97
N TYR A 16 -2.29 11.14 8.25
CA TYR A 16 -1.26 10.19 8.67
C TYR A 16 -0.44 9.66 7.48
N SER A 17 0.32 10.55 6.87
CA SER A 17 1.23 10.23 5.76
C SER A 17 2.58 10.93 5.94
N ALA A 18 3.60 10.42 5.25
CA ALA A 18 4.95 10.99 5.25
C ALA A 18 5.14 12.17 4.28
N LEU A 19 4.08 12.61 3.61
CA LEU A 19 4.13 13.81 2.79
C LEU A 19 4.48 15.02 3.65
N LYS A 20 5.26 15.92 3.08
CA LYS A 20 5.68 17.13 3.79
C LYS A 20 4.88 18.33 3.31
N LYS A 21 4.49 19.18 4.27
CA LYS A 21 3.99 20.53 4.05
C LYS A 21 4.82 21.46 4.93
N ASP A 22 5.34 22.52 4.34
CA ASP A 22 6.21 23.48 5.04
C ASP A 22 7.41 22.83 5.78
N GLY A 23 8.00 21.80 5.13
CA GLY A 23 9.14 21.07 5.67
C GLY A 23 8.82 20.02 6.74
N LYS A 24 7.58 19.97 7.25
CA LYS A 24 7.12 19.05 8.31
C LYS A 24 6.20 17.97 7.72
N ALA A 25 6.33 16.73 8.21
CA ALA A 25 5.51 15.63 7.74
C ALA A 25 4.04 15.79 8.19
N LEU A 26 3.09 15.37 7.36
CA LEU A 26 1.66 15.49 7.67
C LEU A 26 1.28 14.72 8.95
N TYR A 27 1.91 13.57 9.21
CA TYR A 27 1.64 12.82 10.44
C TYR A 27 2.04 13.57 11.72
N ASP A 28 3.00 14.49 11.66
CA ASP A 28 3.37 15.32 12.81
C ASP A 28 2.30 16.38 13.11
N TYR A 29 1.67 16.94 12.07
CA TYR A 29 0.50 17.80 12.23
C TYR A 29 -0.69 17.01 12.79
N ALA A 30 -0.94 15.81 12.26
CA ALA A 30 -2.01 14.95 12.74
C ALA A 30 -1.87 14.58 14.22
N ARG A 31 -0.65 14.26 14.68
CA ARG A 31 -0.36 13.99 16.09
C ARG A 31 -0.54 15.21 16.99
N ALA A 32 -0.32 16.40 16.47
CA ALA A 32 -0.57 17.65 17.17
C ALA A 32 -2.06 18.09 17.13
N GLY A 33 -2.95 17.30 16.51
CA GLY A 33 -4.36 17.65 16.34
C GLY A 33 -4.61 18.79 15.35
N ILE A 34 -3.61 19.12 14.53
CA ILE A 34 -3.69 20.20 13.55
C ILE A 34 -4.07 19.60 12.20
N GLU A 35 -5.21 20.00 11.66
CA GLU A 35 -5.58 19.67 10.30
C GLU A 35 -5.00 20.70 9.33
N VAL A 36 -4.35 20.21 8.26
CA VAL A 36 -3.80 21.07 7.22
C VAL A 36 -4.43 20.71 5.87
N GLU A 37 -4.65 21.73 5.05
CA GLU A 37 -5.16 21.53 3.70
C GLU A 37 -4.16 20.73 2.87
N ARG A 38 -4.68 19.76 2.12
CA ARG A 38 -3.92 18.83 1.29
C ARG A 38 -4.44 18.88 -0.13
N GLU A 39 -3.54 19.02 -1.06
CA GLU A 39 -3.89 18.99 -2.47
C GLU A 39 -4.27 17.57 -2.91
N ALA A 40 -5.33 17.48 -3.70
CA ALA A 40 -5.73 16.23 -4.33
C ALA A 40 -4.65 15.81 -5.36
N ARG A 41 -4.32 14.53 -5.38
CA ARG A 41 -3.35 13.96 -6.32
C ARG A 41 -4.05 13.04 -7.30
N HIS A 42 -3.67 13.15 -8.55
CA HIS A 42 -4.14 12.22 -9.57
C HIS A 42 -3.51 10.84 -9.35
N ILE A 43 -4.35 9.84 -9.31
CA ILE A 43 -3.98 8.43 -9.25
C ILE A 43 -4.66 7.66 -10.38
N VAL A 44 -4.08 6.53 -10.73
CA VAL A 44 -4.64 5.62 -11.73
C VAL A 44 -4.83 4.27 -11.08
N ILE A 45 -6.04 3.74 -11.12
CA ILE A 45 -6.36 2.36 -10.79
C ILE A 45 -6.41 1.59 -12.10
N HIS A 46 -5.42 0.75 -12.35
CA HIS A 46 -5.32 -0.05 -13.57
C HIS A 46 -6.23 -1.27 -13.52
N ALA A 47 -6.34 -1.89 -12.35
CA ALA A 47 -7.22 -3.02 -12.12
C ALA A 47 -7.68 -3.06 -10.66
N LEU A 48 -8.92 -3.47 -10.46
CA LEU A 48 -9.52 -3.67 -9.14
C LEU A 48 -10.41 -4.91 -9.21
N ALA A 49 -10.11 -5.90 -8.39
CA ALA A 49 -10.95 -7.07 -8.17
C ALA A 49 -11.39 -7.09 -6.70
N LEU A 50 -12.69 -7.31 -6.47
CA LEU A 50 -13.27 -7.43 -5.14
C LEU A 50 -13.86 -8.83 -4.97
N GLU A 51 -13.56 -9.46 -3.85
CA GLU A 51 -14.01 -10.78 -3.45
C GLU A 51 -14.56 -10.70 -2.02
N GLU A 52 -15.76 -11.17 -1.79
CA GLU A 52 -16.29 -11.31 -0.44
C GLU A 52 -15.66 -12.55 0.21
N ILE A 53 -15.14 -12.37 1.39
CA ILE A 53 -14.51 -13.43 2.18
C ILE A 53 -15.28 -13.65 3.48
N GLU A 54 -14.97 -14.76 4.17
CA GLU A 54 -15.63 -15.12 5.43
C GLU A 54 -15.69 -13.93 6.39
N PRO A 55 -16.87 -13.63 6.94
CA PRO A 55 -17.05 -12.56 7.89
C PRO A 55 -16.28 -12.85 9.18
N GLU A 56 -15.88 -11.80 9.86
CA GLU A 56 -15.21 -11.86 11.14
C GLU A 56 -15.95 -10.97 12.16
N ASN A 57 -16.26 -11.51 13.32
CA ASN A 57 -16.97 -10.79 14.38
C ASN A 57 -18.27 -10.08 13.88
N ASN A 58 -19.06 -10.75 13.05
CA ASN A 58 -20.26 -10.21 12.42
C ASN A 58 -20.02 -9.02 11.44
N HIS A 59 -18.78 -8.76 11.07
CA HIS A 59 -18.45 -7.76 10.06
C HIS A 59 -18.18 -8.41 8.72
N ARG A 60 -18.80 -7.87 7.67
CA ARG A 60 -18.49 -8.30 6.29
C ARG A 60 -17.06 -7.90 5.95
N ARG A 61 -16.38 -8.78 5.26
CA ARG A 61 -15.00 -8.58 4.82
C ARG A 61 -14.90 -8.69 3.31
N LEU A 62 -14.15 -7.78 2.73
CA LEU A 62 -13.82 -7.79 1.31
C LEU A 62 -12.31 -7.91 1.14
N LYS A 63 -11.89 -8.79 0.26
CA LYS A 63 -10.53 -8.84 -0.23
C LYS A 63 -10.47 -8.07 -1.54
N ALA A 64 -9.65 -7.04 -1.58
CA ALA A 64 -9.41 -6.24 -2.77
C ALA A 64 -8.03 -6.56 -3.35
N THR A 65 -7.96 -6.91 -4.63
CA THR A 65 -6.71 -6.99 -5.38
C THR A 65 -6.63 -5.78 -6.30
N VAL A 66 -5.62 -4.96 -6.12
CA VAL A 66 -5.51 -3.65 -6.78
C VAL A 66 -4.19 -3.52 -7.51
N THR A 67 -4.24 -3.10 -8.77
CA THR A 67 -3.08 -2.61 -9.52
C THR A 67 -3.26 -1.13 -9.74
N CYS A 68 -2.33 -0.32 -9.24
CA CYS A 68 -2.47 1.14 -9.25
C CYS A 68 -1.12 1.84 -9.46
N SER A 69 -1.21 3.13 -9.80
CA SER A 69 -0.04 3.99 -9.93
C SER A 69 0.67 4.20 -8.59
N LYS A 70 1.94 4.60 -8.66
CA LYS A 70 2.71 5.02 -7.48
C LYS A 70 2.00 6.18 -6.77
N GLY A 71 2.15 6.24 -5.45
CA GLY A 71 1.55 7.31 -4.65
C GLY A 71 0.08 7.12 -4.29
N THR A 72 -0.55 6.03 -4.72
CA THR A 72 -1.92 5.68 -4.33
C THR A 72 -1.95 5.24 -2.86
N TYR A 73 -2.83 5.86 -2.08
CA TYR A 73 -3.09 5.50 -0.68
C TYR A 73 -4.17 4.42 -0.62
N ILE A 74 -3.77 3.19 -0.34
CA ILE A 74 -4.69 2.05 -0.31
C ILE A 74 -5.70 2.17 0.82
N ARG A 75 -5.35 2.82 1.94
CA ARG A 75 -6.31 3.12 3.03
C ARG A 75 -7.46 3.99 2.54
N THR A 76 -7.15 5.09 1.88
CA THR A 76 -8.16 5.99 1.30
C THR A 76 -9.00 5.28 0.23
N LEU A 77 -8.36 4.43 -0.60
CA LEU A 77 -9.09 3.63 -1.59
C LEU A 77 -10.07 2.64 -0.92
N GLY A 78 -9.68 2.03 0.20
CA GLY A 78 -10.56 1.14 0.97
C GLY A 78 -11.79 1.88 1.52
N GLU A 79 -11.60 3.07 2.05
CA GLU A 79 -12.69 3.95 2.50
C GLU A 79 -13.61 4.35 1.33
N ASP A 80 -13.04 4.76 0.20
CA ASP A 80 -13.80 5.11 -1.02
C ASP A 80 -14.64 3.93 -1.53
N ILE A 81 -14.10 2.70 -1.49
CA ILE A 81 -14.82 1.48 -1.86
C ILE A 81 -16.00 1.26 -0.91
N ALA A 82 -15.80 1.40 0.41
CA ALA A 82 -16.86 1.23 1.39
C ALA A 82 -17.99 2.26 1.18
N ILE A 83 -17.64 3.52 0.95
CA ILE A 83 -18.61 4.59 0.64
C ILE A 83 -19.39 4.27 -0.64
N ALA A 84 -18.72 3.81 -1.68
CA ALA A 84 -19.36 3.44 -2.94
C ALA A 84 -20.33 2.25 -2.78
N LEU A 85 -20.11 1.39 -1.78
CA LEU A 85 -21.01 0.30 -1.40
C LEU A 85 -22.12 0.74 -0.44
N GLY A 86 -22.23 2.04 -0.12
CA GLY A 86 -23.24 2.58 0.78
C GLY A 86 -23.02 2.30 2.26
N THR A 87 -21.77 2.06 2.65
CA THR A 87 -21.40 1.74 4.05
C THR A 87 -20.12 2.48 4.44
N CYS A 88 -19.64 2.23 5.66
CA CYS A 88 -18.31 2.63 6.11
C CYS A 88 -17.42 1.41 6.26
N GLY A 89 -16.11 1.61 6.12
CA GLY A 89 -15.14 0.53 6.27
C GLY A 89 -13.73 1.06 6.47
N HIS A 90 -12.86 0.18 6.88
CA HIS A 90 -11.44 0.46 7.05
C HIS A 90 -10.59 -0.71 6.58
N LEU A 91 -9.33 -0.44 6.34
CA LEU A 91 -8.37 -1.46 5.95
C LEU A 91 -7.89 -2.22 7.19
N SER A 92 -8.19 -3.52 7.28
CA SER A 92 -7.75 -4.39 8.37
C SER A 92 -6.40 -5.04 8.10
N ALA A 93 -6.05 -5.25 6.82
CA ALA A 93 -4.78 -5.82 6.41
C ALA A 93 -4.35 -5.25 5.05
N LEU A 94 -3.05 -5.16 4.83
CA LEU A 94 -2.47 -4.74 3.56
C LEU A 94 -1.22 -5.55 3.25
N ARG A 95 -1.19 -6.17 2.08
CA ARG A 95 0.00 -6.84 1.56
C ARG A 95 0.35 -6.32 0.18
N ARG A 96 1.56 -5.84 0.01
CA ARG A 96 2.10 -5.51 -1.31
C ARG A 96 2.67 -6.77 -1.94
N ILE A 97 2.13 -7.17 -3.08
CA ILE A 97 2.55 -8.38 -3.81
C ILE A 97 3.49 -8.09 -4.97
N GLN A 98 3.51 -6.84 -5.44
CA GLN A 98 4.39 -6.41 -6.53
C GLN A 98 4.76 -4.93 -6.43
N THR A 99 5.93 -4.57 -6.89
CA THR A 99 6.39 -3.17 -7.07
C THR A 99 7.31 -3.09 -8.27
N GLY A 100 6.83 -2.46 -9.36
CA GLY A 100 7.56 -2.47 -10.63
C GLY A 100 7.82 -3.92 -11.08
N PRO A 101 9.07 -4.28 -11.44
CA PRO A 101 9.40 -5.63 -11.88
C PRO A 101 9.50 -6.65 -10.73
N PHE A 102 9.45 -6.20 -9.46
CA PHE A 102 9.71 -7.06 -8.31
C PHE A 102 8.41 -7.67 -7.77
N VAL A 103 8.38 -8.99 -7.65
CA VAL A 103 7.26 -9.78 -7.13
C VAL A 103 7.59 -10.32 -5.74
N ALA A 104 6.63 -10.30 -4.81
CA ALA A 104 6.85 -10.70 -3.42
C ALA A 104 7.31 -12.15 -3.24
N THR A 105 6.92 -13.05 -4.14
CA THR A 105 7.33 -14.46 -4.14
C THR A 105 8.80 -14.65 -4.45
N GLU A 106 9.43 -13.68 -5.08
CA GLU A 106 10.86 -13.67 -5.40
C GLU A 106 11.69 -12.88 -4.39
N CYS A 107 11.07 -12.29 -3.35
CA CYS A 107 11.75 -11.52 -2.33
C CYS A 107 12.19 -12.41 -1.17
N ILE A 108 13.37 -12.13 -0.65
CA ILE A 108 13.88 -12.74 0.58
C ILE A 108 13.35 -11.96 1.80
N SER A 109 13.01 -12.64 2.88
CA SER A 109 12.66 -12.02 4.15
C SER A 109 13.92 -11.54 4.90
N ILE A 110 13.72 -10.65 5.87
CA ILE A 110 14.83 -10.20 6.72
C ILE A 110 15.44 -11.36 7.49
N GLN A 111 14.61 -12.28 8.01
CA GLN A 111 15.07 -13.46 8.73
C GLN A 111 15.90 -14.41 7.86
N GLU A 112 15.46 -14.64 6.62
CA GLU A 112 16.22 -15.43 5.66
C GLU A 112 17.54 -14.73 5.28
N LEU A 113 17.54 -13.39 5.15
CA LEU A 113 18.75 -12.64 4.89
C LEU A 113 19.73 -12.73 6.07
N GLU A 114 19.27 -12.61 7.29
CA GLU A 114 20.08 -12.70 8.51
C GLU A 114 20.67 -14.09 8.72
N ALA A 115 20.00 -15.14 8.23
CA ALA A 115 20.49 -16.52 8.27
C ALA A 115 21.59 -16.82 7.23
N LEU A 116 21.81 -15.91 6.23
CA LEU A 116 22.84 -16.10 5.22
C LEU A 116 24.25 -15.81 5.79
N PRO A 117 25.29 -16.48 5.28
CA PRO A 117 26.68 -16.13 5.53
C PRO A 117 26.96 -14.67 5.15
N GLU A 118 27.87 -14.01 5.88
CA GLU A 118 28.16 -12.58 5.72
C GLU A 118 28.54 -12.21 4.27
N ALA A 119 29.39 -13.00 3.63
CA ALA A 119 29.78 -12.79 2.24
C ALA A 119 28.58 -12.82 1.25
N GLU A 120 27.59 -13.69 1.47
CA GLU A 120 26.40 -13.74 0.62
C GLU A 120 25.43 -12.57 0.90
N ARG A 121 25.41 -12.04 2.14
CA ARG A 121 24.64 -10.85 2.48
C ARG A 121 25.17 -9.63 1.76
N GLU A 122 26.49 -9.42 1.76
CA GLU A 122 27.15 -8.31 1.07
C GLU A 122 26.87 -8.33 -0.43
N MET A 123 27.05 -9.50 -1.07
CA MET A 123 26.74 -9.67 -2.49
C MET A 123 25.29 -9.36 -2.85
N LYS A 124 24.35 -9.67 -1.97
CA LYS A 124 22.93 -9.34 -2.15
C LYS A 124 22.63 -7.87 -1.95
N GLN A 125 23.32 -7.20 -1.04
CA GLN A 125 23.19 -5.77 -0.81
C GLN A 125 23.76 -4.93 -1.95
N GLU A 126 24.85 -5.36 -2.55
CA GLU A 126 25.49 -4.69 -3.67
C GLU A 126 24.81 -4.95 -5.03
N GLY A 127 23.78 -5.81 -5.08
CA GLY A 127 23.05 -6.12 -6.29
C GLY A 127 23.85 -6.92 -7.31
N GLN A 128 24.97 -7.52 -6.90
CA GLN A 128 25.83 -8.33 -7.74
C GLN A 128 25.26 -9.74 -8.03
N LEU A 129 24.36 -10.22 -7.17
CA LEU A 129 23.49 -11.34 -7.51
C LEU A 129 22.20 -10.77 -8.09
N GLN A 130 21.70 -11.34 -9.18
CA GLN A 130 20.35 -11.06 -9.69
C GLN A 130 19.32 -11.43 -8.61
N THR A 131 19.22 -10.62 -7.61
CA THR A 131 18.37 -10.83 -6.46
C THR A 131 17.71 -9.53 -6.09
N ILE A 132 16.55 -9.63 -6.13
CA ILE A 132 15.39 -9.03 -5.58
C ILE A 132 15.73 -8.12 -4.41
N PRO A 133 15.42 -6.82 -4.52
CA PRO A 133 15.65 -5.89 -3.45
C PRO A 133 14.87 -6.31 -2.22
N ILE A 134 15.57 -6.25 -1.10
CA ILE A 134 14.95 -6.40 0.21
C ILE A 134 13.81 -5.39 0.30
N LYS A 135 12.60 -5.88 0.20
CA LYS A 135 11.45 -5.04 0.50
C LYS A 135 11.40 -4.86 2.01
N LYS A 136 11.36 -3.62 2.45
CA LYS A 136 10.63 -3.28 3.66
C LYS A 136 9.15 -3.68 3.44
N LEU A 137 8.88 -4.97 3.54
CA LEU A 137 7.57 -5.52 3.71
C LEU A 137 7.31 -5.42 5.19
N THR A 138 6.36 -4.65 5.51
CA THR A 138 5.69 -4.46 6.78
C THR A 138 5.88 -3.09 7.38
N ARG A 139 4.86 -2.35 7.24
CA ARG A 139 4.12 -1.92 8.43
C ARG A 139 2.66 -2.08 8.13
#